data_f3530ce737bfe451bcec5805e1b6858e
#
_entry.id   f3530ce737bfe451bcec5805e1b6858e
#
_cell.length_a   1.000
_cell.length_b   1.000
_cell.length_c   1.000
_cell.angle_alpha   90.00
_cell.angle_beta   90.00
_cell.angle_gamma   90.00
#
_symmetry.space_group_name_H-M   'P 1'
#
loop_
_entity.id
_entity.type
_entity.pdbx_description
1 polymer ?
#
loop_
_entity_poly.entity_id
_entity_poly.type
_entity_poly.pdbx_seq_one_letter_code
_entity_poly.pdbx_strand_id
1 'polypeptide(L)'
;MSASGVILYGPPGSGKDTISGELSSLNPEFVLFQRLKAGPGRTTGYRVTTSERIEELARAGEVLYRNARYDAEYAIDRPELSALTGAGRIPVLHMGQVAGVSAVSELPLRWVKVLLWCPLAVTADRCQGRGDKDVEARLKVWHETRQDLLDHAAEPWSAVLHTDRLTASEAARIIEAAVEDGAGTVERDIRGLVQ
;
A
#
# COMPACT_ATOMS: atom_id res chain seq x y z
N MET A 1 -17.87 16.12 -6.25
CA MET A 1 -16.46 15.81 -6.49
C MET A 1 -16.32 14.29 -6.47
N SER A 2 -15.50 13.69 -7.32
CA SER A 2 -15.22 12.25 -7.32
C SER A 2 -14.48 11.88 -6.03
N ALA A 3 -14.89 10.80 -5.36
CA ALA A 3 -14.20 10.31 -4.18
C ALA A 3 -12.74 9.96 -4.52
N SER A 4 -11.82 10.23 -3.60
CA SER A 4 -10.39 9.97 -3.78
C SER A 4 -9.92 8.80 -2.91
N GLY A 5 -8.83 8.16 -3.31
CA GLY A 5 -8.13 7.15 -2.53
C GLY A 5 -6.62 7.22 -2.76
N VAL A 6 -5.84 6.70 -1.82
CA VAL A 6 -4.38 6.65 -1.88
C VAL A 6 -3.92 5.19 -1.88
N ILE A 7 -3.02 4.86 -2.79
CA ILE A 7 -2.33 3.57 -2.80
C ILE A 7 -0.86 3.81 -2.48
N LEU A 8 -0.39 3.28 -1.35
CA LEU A 8 1.02 3.26 -0.97
C LEU A 8 1.62 1.91 -1.35
N TYR A 9 2.40 1.89 -2.41
CA TYR A 9 3.14 0.71 -2.85
C TYR A 9 4.60 0.80 -2.42
N GLY A 10 5.20 -0.32 -2.04
CA GLY A 10 6.62 -0.38 -1.73
C GLY A 10 7.01 -1.59 -0.90
N PRO A 11 8.34 -1.87 -0.78
CA PRO A 11 8.85 -3.02 -0.06
C PRO A 11 8.57 -2.95 1.46
N PRO A 12 8.83 -4.03 2.20
CA PRO A 12 8.87 -3.97 3.66
C PRO A 12 9.83 -2.87 4.12
N GLY A 13 9.51 -2.20 5.22
CA GLY A 13 10.37 -1.12 5.75
C GLY A 13 10.32 0.20 4.96
N SER A 14 9.56 0.32 3.87
CA SER A 14 9.43 1.56 3.10
C SER A 14 8.62 2.68 3.78
N GLY A 15 8.17 2.49 5.01
CA GLY A 15 7.51 3.54 5.79
C GLY A 15 5.99 3.67 5.61
N LYS A 16 5.31 2.73 4.92
CA LYS A 16 3.86 2.78 4.69
C LYS A 16 3.04 3.03 5.95
N ASP A 17 3.31 2.29 7.03
CA ASP A 17 2.57 2.45 8.30
C ASP A 17 2.78 3.86 8.90
N THR A 18 4.02 4.35 8.93
CA THR A 18 4.37 5.65 9.49
C THR A 18 3.75 6.79 8.67
N ILE A 19 3.85 6.72 7.33
CA ILE A 19 3.28 7.73 6.44
C ILE A 19 1.76 7.74 6.54
N SER A 20 1.10 6.58 6.65
CA SER A 20 -0.35 6.53 6.87
C SER A 20 -0.76 7.16 8.20
N GLY A 21 0.03 6.99 9.25
CA GLY A 21 -0.18 7.66 10.53
C GLY A 21 -0.06 9.18 10.43
N GLU A 22 0.97 9.67 9.72
CA GLU A 22 1.16 11.10 9.46
C GLU A 22 0.01 11.69 8.61
N LEU A 23 -0.44 10.98 7.56
CA LEU A 23 -1.60 11.40 6.76
C LEU A 23 -2.85 11.55 7.63
N SER A 24 -3.16 10.56 8.46
CA SER A 24 -4.31 10.61 9.37
C SER A 24 -4.19 11.72 10.43
N SER A 25 -2.96 12.09 10.80
CA SER A 25 -2.69 13.20 11.74
C SER A 25 -2.84 14.57 11.09
N LEU A 26 -2.47 14.70 9.80
CA LEU A 26 -2.65 15.93 9.03
C LEU A 26 -4.13 16.17 8.72
N ASN A 27 -4.81 15.14 8.24
CA ASN A 27 -6.22 15.20 7.87
C ASN A 27 -6.91 13.89 8.25
N PRO A 28 -7.86 13.91 9.23
CA PRO A 28 -8.55 12.72 9.70
C PRO A 28 -9.47 12.06 8.67
N GLU A 29 -9.66 12.64 7.49
CA GLU A 29 -10.34 11.98 6.37
C GLU A 29 -9.50 10.83 5.79
N PHE A 30 -8.18 10.89 5.87
CA PHE A 30 -7.30 9.78 5.49
C PHE A 30 -7.42 8.64 6.50
N VAL A 31 -7.89 7.50 6.05
CA VAL A 31 -8.10 6.32 6.90
C VAL A 31 -7.37 5.11 6.31
N LEU A 32 -6.53 4.48 7.12
CA LEU A 32 -5.89 3.23 6.71
C LEU A 32 -6.97 2.17 6.42
N PHE A 33 -7.01 1.70 5.17
CA PHE A 33 -7.84 0.58 4.79
C PHE A 33 -7.29 -0.70 5.42
N GLN A 34 -8.02 -1.26 6.37
CA GLN A 34 -7.66 -2.51 7.00
C GLN A 34 -8.09 -3.69 6.12
N ARG A 35 -7.11 -4.34 5.47
CA ARG A 35 -7.37 -5.54 4.67
C ARG A 35 -7.89 -6.67 5.54
N LEU A 36 -8.70 -7.54 4.97
CA LEU A 36 -9.02 -8.83 5.55
C LEU A 36 -7.76 -9.67 5.65
N LYS A 37 -7.60 -10.41 6.75
CA LYS A 37 -6.50 -11.33 6.97
C LYS A 37 -6.98 -12.63 7.59
N ALA A 38 -6.66 -13.74 6.95
CA ALA A 38 -6.82 -15.09 7.49
C ALA A 38 -5.44 -15.75 7.66
N GLY A 39 -5.18 -16.39 8.79
CA GLY A 39 -3.92 -17.06 9.10
C GLY A 39 -3.07 -16.38 10.18
N PRO A 40 -1.87 -16.92 10.45
CA PRO A 40 -1.03 -16.55 11.57
C PRO A 40 -0.36 -15.19 11.42
N GLY A 41 0.36 -14.76 12.47
CA GLY A 41 1.20 -13.56 12.50
C GLY A 41 0.45 -12.30 12.94
N ARG A 42 1.03 -11.12 12.65
CA ARG A 42 0.53 -9.80 13.10
C ARG A 42 -0.94 -9.59 12.71
N THR A 43 -1.75 -9.15 13.66
CA THR A 43 -3.17 -8.83 13.48
C THR A 43 -3.45 -7.33 13.46
N THR A 44 -2.59 -6.52 14.07
CA THR A 44 -2.73 -5.06 14.10
C THR A 44 -2.73 -4.46 12.70
N GLY A 45 -3.73 -3.66 12.38
CA GLY A 45 -3.91 -3.03 11.07
C GLY A 45 -4.64 -3.93 10.05
N TYR A 46 -5.25 -5.03 10.51
CA TYR A 46 -6.04 -5.95 9.69
C TYR A 46 -7.40 -6.22 10.33
N ARG A 47 -8.39 -6.51 9.51
CA ARG A 47 -9.64 -7.14 9.91
C ARG A 47 -9.43 -8.65 9.86
N VAL A 48 -9.25 -9.26 11.05
CA VAL A 48 -9.01 -10.71 11.16
C VAL A 48 -10.27 -11.46 10.81
N THR A 49 -10.13 -12.49 9.96
CA THR A 49 -11.21 -13.32 9.45
C THR A 49 -10.75 -14.75 9.20
N THR A 50 -11.54 -15.56 8.54
CA THR A 50 -11.20 -16.93 8.10
C THR A 50 -11.07 -16.99 6.59
N SER A 51 -10.37 -18.03 6.07
CA SER A 51 -10.25 -18.26 4.62
C SER A 51 -11.62 -18.57 4.00
N GLU A 52 -12.52 -19.23 4.73
CA GLU A 52 -13.88 -19.52 4.28
C GLU A 52 -14.66 -18.23 4.04
N ARG A 53 -14.49 -17.23 4.93
CA ARG A 53 -15.16 -15.93 4.76
C ARG A 53 -14.61 -15.15 3.58
N ILE A 54 -13.29 -15.18 3.34
CA ILE A 54 -12.69 -14.58 2.14
C ILE A 54 -13.22 -15.25 0.87
N GLU A 55 -13.36 -16.59 0.90
CA GLU A 55 -13.90 -17.37 -0.23
C GLU A 55 -15.38 -17.07 -0.50
N GLU A 56 -16.19 -16.88 0.54
CA GLU A 56 -17.59 -16.41 0.41
C GLU A 56 -17.68 -15.06 -0.30
N LEU A 57 -16.86 -14.10 0.13
CA LEU A 57 -16.78 -12.78 -0.50
C LEU A 57 -16.31 -12.85 -1.96
N ALA A 58 -15.34 -13.73 -2.24
CA ALA A 58 -14.83 -13.95 -3.59
C ALA A 58 -15.94 -14.52 -4.51
N ARG A 59 -16.70 -15.51 -4.03
CA ARG A 59 -17.83 -16.08 -4.78
C ARG A 59 -18.96 -15.06 -5.02
N ALA A 60 -19.12 -14.10 -4.11
CA ALA A 60 -20.06 -12.99 -4.27
C ALA A 60 -19.54 -11.85 -5.19
N GLY A 61 -18.30 -11.95 -5.70
CA GLY A 61 -17.68 -10.89 -6.51
C GLY A 61 -17.26 -9.66 -5.70
N GLU A 62 -17.16 -9.80 -4.37
CA GLU A 62 -16.86 -8.70 -3.45
C GLU A 62 -15.37 -8.58 -3.09
N VAL A 63 -14.51 -9.51 -3.54
CA VAL A 63 -13.06 -9.41 -3.39
C VAL A 63 -12.48 -8.70 -4.60
N LEU A 64 -11.81 -7.57 -4.36
CA LEU A 64 -11.14 -6.77 -5.38
C LEU A 64 -9.74 -7.28 -5.69
N TYR A 65 -9.03 -7.70 -4.65
CA TYR A 65 -7.69 -8.26 -4.75
C TYR A 65 -7.43 -9.24 -3.61
N ARG A 66 -6.74 -10.33 -3.89
CA ARG A 66 -6.39 -11.39 -2.94
C ARG A 66 -4.96 -11.85 -3.17
N ASN A 67 -4.20 -12.03 -2.10
CA ASN A 67 -2.86 -12.59 -2.17
C ASN A 67 -2.51 -13.36 -0.89
N ALA A 68 -1.51 -14.23 -0.98
CA ALA A 68 -0.97 -14.97 0.15
C ALA A 68 0.49 -14.57 0.39
N ARG A 69 0.86 -14.33 1.65
CA ARG A 69 2.24 -14.09 2.11
C ARG A 69 2.37 -14.48 3.59
N TYR A 70 3.55 -14.94 3.99
CA TYR A 70 3.86 -15.29 5.39
C TYR A 70 2.85 -16.28 5.99
N ASP A 71 2.46 -17.31 5.23
CA ASP A 71 1.47 -18.32 5.62
C ASP A 71 0.09 -17.75 5.97
N ALA A 72 -0.19 -16.54 5.55
CA ALA A 72 -1.47 -15.87 5.73
C ALA A 72 -2.03 -15.39 4.39
N GLU A 73 -3.34 -15.32 4.34
CA GLU A 73 -4.11 -14.81 3.22
C GLU A 73 -4.59 -13.38 3.51
N TYR A 74 -4.57 -12.53 2.48
CA TYR A 74 -5.00 -11.15 2.57
C TYR A 74 -5.96 -10.82 1.43
N ALA A 75 -7.02 -10.07 1.76
CA ALA A 75 -7.95 -9.61 0.74
C ALA A 75 -8.35 -8.14 0.93
N ILE A 76 -8.61 -7.48 -0.19
CA ILE A 76 -9.25 -6.17 -0.26
C ILE A 76 -10.67 -6.41 -0.74
N ASP A 77 -11.62 -5.98 0.05
CA ASP A 77 -13.03 -6.20 -0.21
C ASP A 77 -13.77 -4.89 -0.54
N ARG A 78 -14.72 -4.99 -1.45
CA ARG A 78 -15.55 -3.89 -1.91
C ARG A 78 -16.41 -3.28 -0.82
N PRO A 79 -17.09 -4.07 0.06
CA PRO A 79 -17.95 -3.51 1.10
C PRO A 79 -17.26 -2.48 2.01
N GLU A 80 -16.06 -2.80 2.50
CA GLU A 80 -15.31 -1.88 3.37
C GLU A 80 -14.87 -0.63 2.61
N LEU A 81 -14.38 -0.79 1.38
CA LEU A 81 -13.96 0.35 0.57
C LEU A 81 -15.14 1.28 0.28
N SER A 82 -16.31 0.71 -0.04
CA SER A 82 -17.54 1.46 -0.27
C SER A 82 -18.04 2.16 1.00
N ALA A 83 -17.92 1.52 2.16
CA ALA A 83 -18.29 2.11 3.46
C ALA A 83 -17.42 3.32 3.79
N LEU A 84 -16.09 3.22 3.61
CA LEU A 84 -15.17 4.34 3.84
C LEU A 84 -15.46 5.51 2.91
N THR A 85 -15.55 5.25 1.61
CA THR A 85 -15.79 6.31 0.61
C THR A 85 -17.19 6.92 0.75
N GLY A 86 -18.20 6.12 1.07
CA GLY A 86 -19.56 6.58 1.37
C GLY A 86 -19.66 7.46 2.61
N ALA A 87 -18.75 7.27 3.57
CA ALA A 87 -18.60 8.12 4.75
C ALA A 87 -17.73 9.37 4.51
N GLY A 88 -17.35 9.66 3.26
CA GLY A 88 -16.49 10.80 2.90
C GLY A 88 -15.02 10.62 3.31
N ARG A 89 -14.59 9.38 3.60
CA ARG A 89 -13.20 9.09 3.95
C ARG A 89 -12.35 8.86 2.71
N ILE A 90 -11.06 9.13 2.84
CA ILE A 90 -10.03 8.88 1.84
C ILE A 90 -9.28 7.60 2.24
N PRO A 91 -9.61 6.42 1.65
CA PRO A 91 -8.95 5.18 2.02
C PRO A 91 -7.48 5.20 1.59
N VAL A 92 -6.59 4.81 2.52
CA VAL A 92 -5.15 4.63 2.29
C VAL A 92 -4.85 3.14 2.26
N LEU A 93 -4.52 2.60 1.10
CA LEU A 93 -4.26 1.17 0.89
C LEU A 93 -2.77 0.89 0.84
N HIS A 94 -2.31 -0.12 1.58
CA HIS A 94 -0.94 -0.63 1.49
C HIS A 94 -0.85 -1.76 0.50
N MET A 95 0.02 -1.61 -0.50
CA MET A 95 0.27 -2.61 -1.54
C MET A 95 1.75 -3.04 -1.56
N GLY A 96 1.98 -4.27 -1.94
CA GLY A 96 3.31 -4.84 -2.15
C GLY A 96 3.43 -5.60 -3.47
N GLN A 97 2.41 -5.51 -4.33
CA GLN A 97 2.36 -6.12 -5.67
C GLN A 97 1.60 -5.19 -6.61
N VAL A 98 2.14 -4.97 -7.82
CA VAL A 98 1.53 -4.11 -8.85
C VAL A 98 0.18 -4.64 -9.30
N ALA A 99 0.02 -5.97 -9.36
CA ALA A 99 -1.27 -6.57 -9.66
C ALA A 99 -2.40 -6.09 -8.72
N GLY A 100 -2.11 -5.85 -7.44
CA GLY A 100 -3.07 -5.28 -6.50
C GLY A 100 -3.34 -3.80 -6.75
N VAL A 101 -2.31 -3.04 -7.15
CA VAL A 101 -2.46 -1.64 -7.56
C VAL A 101 -3.40 -1.54 -8.75
N SER A 102 -3.14 -2.34 -9.80
CA SER A 102 -3.95 -2.36 -11.02
C SER A 102 -5.40 -2.75 -10.72
N ALA A 103 -5.63 -3.85 -9.99
CA ALA A 103 -6.97 -4.34 -9.67
C ALA A 103 -7.84 -3.31 -8.92
N VAL A 104 -7.23 -2.57 -7.97
CA VAL A 104 -7.95 -1.55 -7.21
C VAL A 104 -8.14 -0.26 -8.03
N SER A 105 -7.20 0.05 -8.93
CA SER A 105 -7.27 1.25 -9.78
C SER A 105 -8.41 1.20 -10.80
N GLU A 106 -9.00 0.04 -11.08
CA GLU A 106 -10.18 -0.11 -11.93
C GLU A 106 -11.47 0.47 -11.31
N LEU A 107 -11.46 0.70 -10.00
CA LEU A 107 -12.62 1.30 -9.35
C LEU A 107 -12.74 2.79 -9.69
N PRO A 108 -13.98 3.32 -9.77
CA PRO A 108 -14.26 4.69 -10.17
C PRO A 108 -13.95 5.71 -9.05
N LEU A 109 -12.73 5.64 -8.52
CA LEU A 109 -12.17 6.59 -7.57
C LEU A 109 -10.98 7.30 -8.21
N ARG A 110 -10.71 8.52 -7.76
CA ARG A 110 -9.49 9.22 -8.13
C ARG A 110 -8.34 8.67 -7.28
N TRP A 111 -7.53 7.79 -7.83
CA TRP A 111 -6.43 7.17 -7.13
C TRP A 111 -5.14 7.97 -7.23
N VAL A 112 -4.57 8.31 -6.07
CA VAL A 112 -3.20 8.80 -5.94
C VAL A 112 -2.30 7.59 -5.67
N LYS A 113 -1.55 7.16 -6.69
CA LYS A 113 -0.65 6.00 -6.62
C LYS A 113 0.75 6.46 -6.26
N VAL A 114 1.25 6.05 -5.10
CA VAL A 114 2.54 6.48 -4.57
C VAL A 114 3.49 5.30 -4.44
N LEU A 115 4.60 5.36 -5.16
CA LEU A 115 5.71 4.43 -4.99
C LEU A 115 6.62 4.95 -3.86
N LEU A 116 6.71 4.19 -2.78
CA LEU A 116 7.64 4.41 -1.67
C LEU A 116 8.84 3.48 -1.83
N TRP A 117 10.01 4.05 -2.08
CA TRP A 117 11.23 3.29 -2.28
C TRP A 117 12.26 3.57 -1.19
N CYS A 118 12.97 2.54 -0.78
CA CYS A 118 14.18 2.64 0.04
C CYS A 118 15.17 1.54 -0.35
N PRO A 119 16.49 1.78 -0.25
CA PRO A 119 17.51 0.79 -0.49
C PRO A 119 17.38 -0.44 0.43
N LEU A 120 17.92 -1.58 -0.03
CA LEU A 120 17.90 -2.84 0.73
C LEU A 120 18.51 -2.69 2.14
N ALA A 121 19.65 -1.98 2.24
CA ALA A 121 20.32 -1.73 3.52
C ALA A 121 19.41 -0.99 4.50
N VAL A 122 18.70 0.05 4.04
CA VAL A 122 17.75 0.81 4.86
C VAL A 122 16.58 -0.07 5.32
N THR A 123 16.10 -0.98 4.46
CA THR A 123 15.09 -1.97 4.85
C THR A 123 15.62 -2.88 5.95
N ALA A 124 16.85 -3.40 5.82
CA ALA A 124 17.48 -4.26 6.81
C ALA A 124 17.59 -3.55 8.17
N ASP A 125 18.16 -2.35 8.19
CA ASP A 125 18.33 -1.53 9.40
C ASP A 125 17.00 -1.24 10.10
N ARG A 126 15.97 -0.86 9.33
CA ARG A 126 14.63 -0.58 9.86
C ARG A 126 13.94 -1.82 10.43
N CYS A 127 14.11 -2.99 9.80
CA CYS A 127 13.57 -4.26 10.29
C CYS A 127 14.27 -4.70 11.57
N GLN A 128 15.60 -4.61 11.63
CA GLN A 128 16.39 -4.93 12.84
C GLN A 128 16.06 -3.97 13.98
N GLY A 129 16.01 -2.67 13.72
CA GLY A 129 15.69 -1.64 14.71
C GLY A 129 14.31 -1.78 15.34
N ARG A 130 13.34 -2.43 14.64
CA ARG A 130 12.03 -2.77 15.20
C ARG A 130 12.00 -4.10 15.94
N GLY A 131 13.07 -4.88 15.89
CA GLY A 131 13.12 -6.23 16.47
C GLY A 131 12.29 -7.26 15.69
N ASP A 132 12.16 -7.07 14.37
CA ASP A 132 11.46 -8.04 13.51
C ASP A 132 12.20 -9.38 13.55
N LYS A 133 11.50 -10.47 13.86
CA LYS A 133 12.07 -11.82 13.95
C LYS A 133 12.28 -12.47 12.57
N ASP A 134 11.68 -11.91 11.53
CA ASP A 134 11.61 -12.42 10.17
C ASP A 134 12.36 -11.54 9.16
N VAL A 135 13.49 -10.96 9.55
CA VAL A 135 14.27 -10.02 8.72
C VAL A 135 14.60 -10.62 7.35
N GLU A 136 15.10 -11.87 7.30
CA GLU A 136 15.44 -12.53 6.03
C GLU A 136 14.23 -12.67 5.09
N ALA A 137 13.07 -13.06 5.63
CA ALA A 137 11.85 -13.13 4.85
C ALA A 137 11.44 -11.76 4.29
N ARG A 138 11.67 -10.67 5.04
CA ARG A 138 11.39 -9.30 4.58
C ARG A 138 12.37 -8.85 3.51
N LEU A 139 13.64 -9.20 3.60
CA LEU A 139 14.63 -8.91 2.56
C LEU A 139 14.33 -9.69 1.27
N LYS A 140 13.87 -10.93 1.38
CA LYS A 140 13.37 -11.68 0.23
C LYS A 140 12.20 -10.95 -0.44
N VAL A 141 11.22 -10.48 0.35
CA VAL A 141 10.08 -9.69 -0.17
C VAL A 141 10.54 -8.36 -0.78
N TRP A 142 11.63 -7.75 -0.29
CA TRP A 142 12.21 -6.57 -0.92
C TRP A 142 12.69 -6.89 -2.35
N HIS A 143 13.40 -8.00 -2.55
CA HIS A 143 13.84 -8.45 -3.88
C HIS A 143 12.65 -8.77 -4.80
N GLU A 144 11.61 -9.43 -4.28
CA GLU A 144 10.38 -9.70 -5.03
C GLU A 144 9.68 -8.39 -5.45
N THR A 145 9.62 -7.39 -4.56
CA THR A 145 9.03 -6.07 -4.86
C THR A 145 9.86 -5.32 -5.91
N ARG A 146 11.20 -5.42 -5.84
CA ARG A 146 12.09 -4.86 -6.86
C ARG A 146 11.83 -5.49 -8.23
N GLN A 147 11.72 -6.82 -8.28
CA GLN A 147 11.45 -7.53 -9.53
C GLN A 147 10.07 -7.18 -10.08
N ASP A 148 9.04 -7.14 -9.22
CA ASP A 148 7.68 -6.73 -9.59
C ASP A 148 7.64 -5.33 -10.23
N LEU A 149 8.41 -4.37 -9.68
CA LEU A 149 8.57 -3.03 -10.29
C LEU A 149 9.28 -3.06 -11.65
N LEU A 150 10.29 -3.90 -11.82
CA LEU A 150 11.00 -4.02 -13.11
C LEU A 150 10.12 -4.65 -14.18
N ASP A 151 9.33 -5.65 -13.80
CA ASP A 151 8.39 -6.34 -14.70
C ASP A 151 7.23 -5.42 -15.12
N HIS A 152 6.88 -4.44 -14.27
CA HIS A 152 5.81 -3.47 -14.48
C HIS A 152 6.35 -2.03 -14.56
N ALA A 153 7.52 -1.82 -15.18
CA ALA A 153 8.16 -0.50 -15.20
C ALA A 153 7.32 0.61 -15.88
N ALA A 154 6.32 0.24 -16.67
CA ALA A 154 5.36 1.16 -17.28
C ALA A 154 4.18 1.55 -16.41
N GLU A 155 4.04 0.99 -15.18
CA GLU A 155 2.96 1.37 -14.27
C GLU A 155 3.07 2.86 -13.92
N PRO A 156 2.00 3.65 -14.16
CA PRO A 156 2.04 5.08 -13.89
C PRO A 156 1.90 5.37 -12.39
N TRP A 157 2.79 6.19 -11.85
CA TRP A 157 2.78 6.64 -10.47
C TRP A 157 2.45 8.13 -10.38
N SER A 158 1.62 8.51 -9.41
CA SER A 158 1.34 9.92 -9.10
C SER A 158 2.51 10.58 -8.37
N ALA A 159 3.25 9.82 -7.58
CA ALA A 159 4.48 10.26 -6.93
C ALA A 159 5.43 9.08 -6.71
N VAL A 160 6.73 9.35 -6.74
CA VAL A 160 7.81 8.42 -6.39
C VAL A 160 8.64 9.05 -5.29
N LEU A 161 8.61 8.46 -4.10
CA LEU A 161 9.20 9.01 -2.89
C LEU A 161 10.31 8.12 -2.34
N HIS A 162 11.50 8.69 -2.20
CA HIS A 162 12.64 8.04 -1.56
C HIS A 162 12.56 8.23 -0.04
N THR A 163 12.11 7.21 0.67
CA THR A 163 11.85 7.30 2.11
C THR A 163 13.10 7.21 3.00
N ASP A 164 14.26 7.01 2.41
CA ASP A 164 15.56 7.19 3.03
C ASP A 164 16.04 8.65 3.04
N ARG A 165 15.38 9.53 2.27
CA ARG A 165 15.73 10.94 2.07
C ARG A 165 14.66 11.91 2.52
N LEU A 166 13.46 11.41 2.81
CA LEU A 166 12.31 12.19 3.25
C LEU A 166 11.84 11.71 4.61
N THR A 167 11.42 12.64 5.46
CA THR A 167 10.67 12.31 6.67
C THR A 167 9.26 11.85 6.31
N ALA A 168 8.62 11.11 7.21
CA ALA A 168 7.24 10.66 7.00
C ALA A 168 6.26 11.84 6.88
N SER A 169 6.50 12.93 7.61
CA SER A 169 5.68 14.14 7.56
C SER A 169 5.81 14.87 6.22
N GLU A 170 7.02 14.97 5.65
CA GLU A 170 7.22 15.54 4.30
C GLU A 170 6.53 14.67 3.24
N ALA A 171 6.69 13.34 3.31
CA ALA A 171 6.01 12.42 2.42
C ALA A 171 4.48 12.56 2.50
N ALA A 172 3.93 12.67 3.71
CA ALA A 172 2.49 12.83 3.92
C ALA A 172 1.96 14.13 3.28
N ARG A 173 2.66 15.27 3.44
CA ARG A 173 2.27 16.55 2.81
C ARG A 173 2.30 16.48 1.29
N ILE A 174 3.30 15.80 0.70
CA ILE A 174 3.35 15.59 -0.77
C ILE A 174 2.14 14.79 -1.25
N ILE A 175 1.76 13.76 -0.49
CA ILE A 175 0.61 12.91 -0.83
C ILE A 175 -0.70 13.67 -0.67
N GLU A 176 -0.87 14.44 0.40
CA GLU A 176 -2.04 15.28 0.64
C GLU A 176 -2.24 16.29 -0.49
N ALA A 177 -1.19 17.02 -0.86
CA ALA A 177 -1.21 17.97 -1.98
C ALA A 177 -1.60 17.26 -3.30
N ALA A 178 -1.06 16.06 -3.56
CA ALA A 178 -1.41 15.28 -4.74
C ALA A 178 -2.90 14.86 -4.75
N VAL A 179 -3.51 14.63 -3.59
CA VAL A 179 -4.96 14.37 -3.49
C VAL A 179 -5.78 15.61 -3.75
N GLU A 180 -5.37 16.77 -3.26
CA GLU A 180 -6.06 18.04 -3.43
C GLU A 180 -5.97 18.55 -4.87
N ASP A 181 -4.79 18.57 -5.46
CA ASP A 181 -4.53 19.12 -6.80
C ASP A 181 -5.01 18.22 -7.95
N GLY A 182 -5.34 16.97 -7.66
CA GLY A 182 -5.63 15.97 -8.69
C GLY A 182 -4.34 15.49 -9.34
N ALA A 183 -3.69 14.54 -8.72
CA ALA A 183 -2.37 14.06 -9.10
C ALA A 183 -2.26 13.72 -10.60
N GLY A 184 -1.35 14.39 -11.27
CA GLY A 184 -0.81 13.96 -12.55
C GLY A 184 0.05 12.70 -12.39
N THR A 185 0.42 12.10 -13.50
CA THR A 185 1.38 10.99 -13.53
C THR A 185 2.79 11.57 -13.61
N VAL A 186 3.69 11.06 -12.76
CA VAL A 186 5.12 11.38 -12.82
C VAL A 186 5.81 10.33 -13.69
N GLU A 187 6.32 10.75 -14.84
CA GLU A 187 7.24 9.92 -15.62
C GLU A 187 8.58 9.82 -14.88
N ARG A 188 8.94 8.61 -14.45
CA ARG A 188 10.23 8.32 -13.85
C ARG A 188 10.82 7.04 -14.44
N ASP A 189 12.13 7.04 -14.60
CA ASP A 189 12.87 5.81 -14.91
C ASP A 189 12.89 4.89 -13.69
N ILE A 190 11.91 3.99 -13.62
CA ILE A 190 11.81 2.99 -12.54
C ILE A 190 13.03 2.07 -12.52
N ARG A 191 13.65 1.79 -13.68
CA ARG A 191 14.82 0.93 -13.75
C ARG A 191 16.05 1.58 -13.13
N GLY A 192 16.22 2.88 -13.33
CA GLY A 192 17.26 3.66 -12.65
C GLY A 192 17.00 3.82 -11.14
N LEU A 193 15.74 3.86 -10.73
CA LEU A 193 15.34 3.99 -9.32
C LEU A 193 15.72 2.76 -8.48
N VAL A 194 15.56 1.56 -9.03
CA VAL A 194 15.65 0.29 -8.29
C VAL A 194 16.99 -0.44 -8.48
N GLN A 195 18.03 0.26 -8.97
CA GLN A 195 19.39 -0.26 -9.10
C GLN A 195 20.04 -0.53 -7.76
#